data_0ffa1d72cd278f73164bcc03115d41ce
#
_entry.id   0ffa1d72cd278f73164bcc03115d41ce
#
_cell.length_a   1.000
_cell.length_b   1.000
_cell.length_c   1.000
_cell.angle_alpha   90.00
_cell.angle_beta   90.00
_cell.angle_gamma   90.00
#
_symmetry.space_group_name_H-M   'P 1'
#
loop_
_entity.id
_entity.type
_entity.pdbx_description
1 polymer ?
#
loop_
_entity_poly.entity_id
_entity_poly.type
_entity_poly.pdbx_seq_one_letter_code
_entity_poly.pdbx_strand_id
1 'polypeptide(L)'
;MNRIKKTFENLKNNNRKALGIFLTAGDPDMDTSLEILTKLPPNGVDFIEIGMPFSDPMADGPTIQESSERALKSGMTLKKCLLIVKKIREKNNEIPIILMGYYNPIYQYGRKLFVKTALEYGVDGLIVVDLPAEEDEELYNYSEKNNLSFIRLITPTTNHTRLKHILKDASGFIYYVSITGITGTQSAKLTEVSIKLDNIKQLTNLPIVIGFGIRTPKQALDMSSISDGIVVGSAVVDTIKASLDNNQAASSSTVFNCLNFISEISNKMRHI
;
A
#
# COMPACT_ATOMS: atom_id res chain seq x y z
N MET A 1 -13.17 16.24 -3.74
CA MET A 1 -12.10 16.32 -2.73
C MET A 1 -11.38 14.99 -2.73
N ASN A 2 -10.05 14.95 -2.82
CA ASN A 2 -9.27 13.71 -2.84
C ASN A 2 -9.41 12.96 -1.51
N ARG A 3 -9.82 11.67 -1.55
CA ARG A 3 -10.07 10.84 -0.35
C ARG A 3 -8.80 10.68 0.50
N ILE A 4 -7.63 10.57 -0.11
CA ILE A 4 -6.35 10.47 0.61
C ILE A 4 -6.15 11.71 1.48
N LYS A 5 -6.28 12.91 0.89
CA LYS A 5 -6.12 14.16 1.61
C LYS A 5 -7.11 14.28 2.78
N LYS A 6 -8.40 14.00 2.52
CA LYS A 6 -9.47 14.03 3.56
C LYS A 6 -9.15 13.08 4.71
N THR A 7 -8.68 11.87 4.41
CA THR A 7 -8.34 10.86 5.43
C THR A 7 -7.18 11.33 6.31
N PHE A 8 -6.07 11.77 5.72
CA PHE A 8 -4.92 12.23 6.51
C PHE A 8 -5.20 13.49 7.31
N GLU A 9 -5.99 14.44 6.78
CA GLU A 9 -6.44 15.61 7.53
C GLU A 9 -7.30 15.22 8.73
N ASN A 10 -8.26 14.33 8.55
CA ASN A 10 -9.11 13.83 9.65
C ASN A 10 -8.29 13.09 10.71
N LEU A 11 -7.35 12.25 10.31
CA LEU A 11 -6.48 11.53 11.24
C LEU A 11 -5.61 12.50 12.04
N LYS A 12 -5.00 13.49 11.38
CA LYS A 12 -4.21 14.55 12.04
C LYS A 12 -5.03 15.33 13.06
N ASN A 13 -6.25 15.73 12.71
CA ASN A 13 -7.14 16.46 13.61
C ASN A 13 -7.55 15.65 14.85
N ASN A 14 -7.53 14.33 14.76
CA ASN A 14 -7.85 13.42 15.85
C ASN A 14 -6.61 12.82 16.53
N ASN A 15 -5.41 13.36 16.26
CA ASN A 15 -4.13 12.84 16.76
C ASN A 15 -3.93 11.34 16.50
N ARG A 16 -4.41 10.84 15.35
CA ARG A 16 -4.29 9.44 14.95
C ARG A 16 -3.30 9.27 13.82
N LYS A 17 -2.68 8.11 13.79
CA LYS A 17 -1.80 7.67 12.70
C LYS A 17 -2.54 6.74 11.75
N ALA A 18 -2.25 6.85 10.45
CA ALA A 18 -2.92 6.05 9.44
C ALA A 18 -2.45 4.58 9.48
N LEU A 19 -3.38 3.64 9.39
CA LEU A 19 -3.12 2.24 9.13
C LEU A 19 -3.53 1.91 7.69
N GLY A 20 -2.56 1.62 6.84
CA GLY A 20 -2.75 1.03 5.52
C GLY A 20 -2.54 -0.48 5.55
N ILE A 21 -3.31 -1.20 4.75
CA ILE A 21 -3.13 -2.63 4.53
C ILE A 21 -2.88 -2.88 3.05
N PHE A 22 -1.76 -3.55 2.75
CA PHE A 22 -1.47 -4.07 1.42
C PHE A 22 -1.99 -5.50 1.29
N LEU A 23 -2.68 -5.76 0.18
CA LEU A 23 -3.12 -7.09 -0.21
C LEU A 23 -2.97 -7.26 -1.73
N THR A 24 -2.38 -8.39 -2.17
CA THR A 24 -2.37 -8.75 -3.58
C THR A 24 -3.78 -9.09 -4.05
N ALA A 25 -4.25 -8.39 -5.10
CA ALA A 25 -5.58 -8.64 -5.66
C ALA A 25 -5.70 -10.09 -6.13
N GLY A 26 -6.71 -10.81 -5.61
CA GLY A 26 -6.98 -12.19 -5.98
C GLY A 26 -6.11 -13.24 -5.29
N ASP A 27 -5.46 -12.91 -4.19
CA ASP A 27 -4.74 -13.87 -3.36
C ASP A 27 -5.63 -14.36 -2.19
N PRO A 28 -5.90 -15.67 -2.07
CA PRO A 28 -5.57 -16.77 -2.97
C PRO A 28 -6.51 -16.85 -4.18
N ASP A 29 -7.65 -16.23 -4.14
CA ASP A 29 -8.67 -16.13 -5.19
C ASP A 29 -9.41 -14.77 -5.12
N MET A 30 -10.19 -14.47 -6.18
CA MET A 30 -10.87 -13.19 -6.30
C MET A 30 -11.92 -12.95 -5.22
N ASP A 31 -12.69 -13.95 -4.85
CA ASP A 31 -13.82 -13.80 -3.92
C ASP A 31 -13.32 -13.64 -2.48
N THR A 32 -12.35 -14.45 -2.06
CA THR A 32 -11.68 -14.34 -0.76
C THR A 32 -10.98 -12.99 -0.61
N SER A 33 -10.21 -12.58 -1.62
CA SER A 33 -9.53 -11.29 -1.64
C SER A 33 -10.52 -10.12 -1.52
N LEU A 34 -11.60 -10.14 -2.31
CA LEU A 34 -12.66 -9.11 -2.25
C LEU A 34 -13.35 -9.08 -0.88
N GLU A 35 -13.62 -10.24 -0.28
CA GLU A 35 -14.23 -10.33 1.03
C GLU A 35 -13.34 -9.68 2.10
N ILE A 36 -12.04 -10.00 2.14
CA ILE A 36 -11.09 -9.38 3.05
C ILE A 36 -11.07 -7.86 2.83
N LEU A 37 -10.83 -7.41 1.59
CA LEU A 37 -10.69 -5.98 1.25
C LEU A 37 -11.94 -5.16 1.64
N THR A 38 -13.14 -5.71 1.46
CA THR A 38 -14.38 -5.01 1.82
C THR A 38 -14.60 -4.93 3.33
N LYS A 39 -13.99 -5.83 4.11
CA LYS A 39 -14.08 -5.87 5.57
C LYS A 39 -12.93 -5.12 6.28
N LEU A 40 -11.95 -4.55 5.55
CA LEU A 40 -10.85 -3.79 6.14
C LEU A 40 -11.31 -2.54 6.92
N PRO A 41 -12.20 -1.68 6.40
CA PRO A 41 -12.58 -0.44 7.08
C PRO A 41 -13.16 -0.64 8.49
N PRO A 42 -14.11 -1.55 8.73
CA PRO A 42 -14.63 -1.80 10.09
C PRO A 42 -13.59 -2.41 11.04
N ASN A 43 -12.47 -2.94 10.52
CA ASN A 43 -11.35 -3.46 11.31
C ASN A 43 -10.26 -2.40 11.57
N GLY A 44 -10.58 -1.11 11.33
CA GLY A 44 -9.75 0.03 11.71
C GLY A 44 -8.68 0.41 10.71
N VAL A 45 -8.82 -0.03 9.47
CA VAL A 45 -7.93 0.35 8.35
C VAL A 45 -8.37 1.69 7.77
N ASP A 46 -7.43 2.60 7.58
CA ASP A 46 -7.68 3.96 7.12
C ASP A 46 -7.49 4.13 5.60
N PHE A 47 -6.71 3.26 4.95
CA PHE A 47 -6.59 3.18 3.48
C PHE A 47 -6.15 1.78 3.04
N ILE A 48 -6.44 1.46 1.78
CA ILE A 48 -6.18 0.14 1.19
C ILE A 48 -5.14 0.27 0.08
N GLU A 49 -4.10 -0.55 0.12
CA GLU A 49 -3.19 -0.78 -0.99
C GLU A 49 -3.52 -2.11 -1.67
N ILE A 50 -3.86 -2.06 -2.95
CA ILE A 50 -4.16 -3.24 -3.74
C ILE A 50 -2.98 -3.52 -4.68
N GLY A 51 -2.27 -4.62 -4.41
CA GLY A 51 -1.21 -5.10 -5.27
C GLY A 51 -1.77 -5.66 -6.57
N MET A 52 -1.31 -5.13 -7.70
CA MET A 52 -1.59 -5.66 -9.03
C MET A 52 -0.64 -6.82 -9.31
N PRO A 53 -1.10 -8.10 -9.32
CA PRO A 53 -0.20 -9.24 -9.48
C PRO A 53 0.52 -9.20 -10.83
N PHE A 54 1.82 -9.55 -10.81
CA PHE A 54 2.69 -9.55 -11.97
C PHE A 54 3.61 -10.78 -11.94
N SER A 55 3.96 -11.30 -13.11
CA SER A 55 4.80 -12.50 -13.24
C SER A 55 6.27 -12.29 -12.88
N ASP A 56 6.74 -11.03 -13.00
CA ASP A 56 8.17 -10.70 -12.87
C ASP A 56 8.38 -9.58 -11.80
N PRO A 57 7.97 -9.80 -10.53
CA PRO A 57 7.89 -8.78 -9.51
C PRO A 57 9.26 -8.52 -8.85
N MET A 58 10.20 -7.95 -9.58
CA MET A 58 11.62 -7.79 -9.22
C MET A 58 11.88 -6.96 -7.95
N ALA A 59 10.94 -6.11 -7.56
CA ALA A 59 11.06 -5.26 -6.36
C ALA A 59 10.41 -5.88 -5.12
N ASP A 60 9.70 -7.00 -5.27
CA ASP A 60 8.96 -7.63 -4.18
C ASP A 60 9.78 -8.70 -3.47
N GLY A 61 9.56 -8.82 -2.15
CA GLY A 61 10.09 -9.94 -1.38
C GLY A 61 9.33 -11.26 -1.64
N PRO A 62 9.89 -12.40 -1.19
CA PRO A 62 9.34 -13.73 -1.49
C PRO A 62 7.87 -13.90 -1.17
N THR A 63 7.41 -13.40 -0.02
CA THR A 63 6.01 -13.48 0.42
C THR A 63 5.05 -12.83 -0.59
N ILE A 64 5.41 -11.65 -1.12
CA ILE A 64 4.57 -10.92 -2.09
C ILE A 64 4.67 -11.57 -3.47
N GLN A 65 5.85 -12.06 -3.87
CA GLN A 65 6.02 -12.85 -5.10
C GLN A 65 5.10 -14.08 -5.10
N GLU A 66 5.10 -14.86 -4.02
CA GLU A 66 4.24 -16.04 -3.88
C GLU A 66 2.75 -15.67 -3.92
N SER A 67 2.34 -14.55 -3.32
CA SER A 67 0.95 -14.10 -3.39
C SER A 67 0.53 -13.70 -4.81
N SER A 68 1.43 -13.02 -5.54
CA SER A 68 1.22 -12.70 -6.95
C SER A 68 1.10 -13.97 -7.81
N GLU A 69 1.93 -14.98 -7.55
CA GLU A 69 1.87 -16.26 -8.25
C GLU A 69 0.53 -16.98 -8.00
N ARG A 70 0.04 -17.03 -6.73
CA ARG A 70 -1.28 -17.61 -6.40
C ARG A 70 -2.39 -16.87 -7.12
N ALA A 71 -2.37 -15.53 -7.06
CA ALA A 71 -3.36 -14.69 -7.71
C ALA A 71 -3.39 -14.91 -9.24
N LEU A 72 -2.23 -14.96 -9.90
CA LEU A 72 -2.14 -15.23 -11.34
C LEU A 72 -2.64 -16.63 -11.69
N LYS A 73 -2.29 -17.65 -10.88
CA LYS A 73 -2.80 -19.02 -11.04
C LYS A 73 -4.33 -19.11 -10.89
N SER A 74 -4.93 -18.28 -10.03
CA SER A 74 -6.38 -18.15 -9.91
C SER A 74 -7.02 -17.36 -11.05
N GLY A 75 -6.24 -16.94 -12.04
CA GLY A 75 -6.70 -16.25 -13.23
C GLY A 75 -6.93 -14.75 -13.05
N MET A 76 -6.22 -14.11 -12.10
CA MET A 76 -6.25 -12.66 -11.94
C MET A 76 -5.57 -11.95 -13.13
N THR A 77 -6.08 -10.76 -13.42
CA THR A 77 -5.59 -9.86 -14.44
C THR A 77 -5.73 -8.42 -13.96
N LEU A 78 -5.01 -7.47 -14.57
CA LEU A 78 -5.17 -6.05 -14.26
C LEU A 78 -6.62 -5.56 -14.39
N LYS A 79 -7.36 -6.06 -15.40
CA LYS A 79 -8.79 -5.75 -15.56
C LYS A 79 -9.62 -6.22 -14.36
N LYS A 80 -9.35 -7.42 -13.83
CA LYS A 80 -10.04 -7.95 -12.65
C LYS A 80 -9.64 -7.18 -11.38
N CYS A 81 -8.38 -6.72 -11.26
CA CYS A 81 -7.97 -5.85 -10.15
C CYS A 81 -8.78 -4.56 -10.12
N LEU A 82 -8.97 -3.92 -11.27
CA LEU A 82 -9.84 -2.74 -11.38
C LEU A 82 -11.30 -3.06 -11.03
N LEU A 83 -11.82 -4.22 -11.40
CA LEU A 83 -13.17 -4.65 -11.01
C LEU A 83 -13.29 -4.87 -9.49
N ILE A 84 -12.26 -5.34 -8.80
CA ILE A 84 -12.24 -5.42 -7.33
C ILE A 84 -12.44 -4.03 -6.73
N VAL A 85 -11.72 -3.02 -7.23
CA VAL A 85 -11.89 -1.62 -6.78
C VAL A 85 -13.34 -1.17 -6.94
N LYS A 86 -13.93 -1.39 -8.11
CA LYS A 86 -15.34 -1.05 -8.36
C LYS A 86 -16.29 -1.71 -7.36
N LYS A 87 -16.12 -3.01 -7.08
CA LYS A 87 -16.94 -3.75 -6.12
C LYS A 87 -16.74 -3.25 -4.67
N ILE A 88 -15.52 -2.83 -4.29
CA ILE A 88 -15.29 -2.19 -2.98
C ILE A 88 -16.07 -0.87 -2.92
N ARG A 89 -16.04 -0.06 -3.98
CA ARG A 89 -16.75 1.23 -4.04
C ARG A 89 -18.26 1.10 -3.92
N GLU A 90 -18.85 0.03 -4.40
CA GLU A 90 -20.29 -0.26 -4.21
C GLU A 90 -20.66 -0.38 -2.71
N LYS A 91 -19.70 -0.77 -1.85
CA LYS A 91 -19.90 -0.93 -0.40
C LYS A 91 -19.33 0.22 0.43
N ASN A 92 -18.24 0.84 -0.03
CA ASN A 92 -17.55 1.92 0.69
C ASN A 92 -16.99 2.95 -0.29
N ASN A 93 -17.55 4.16 -0.24
CA ASN A 93 -17.11 5.26 -1.10
C ASN A 93 -16.15 6.24 -0.39
N GLU A 94 -15.74 5.99 0.85
CA GLU A 94 -14.95 6.92 1.66
C GLU A 94 -13.48 6.51 1.79
N ILE A 95 -13.19 5.20 1.93
CA ILE A 95 -11.82 4.73 2.16
C ILE A 95 -10.94 4.99 0.92
N PRO A 96 -9.73 5.56 1.08
CA PRO A 96 -8.77 5.66 -0.01
C PRO A 96 -8.34 4.28 -0.53
N ILE A 97 -8.28 4.12 -1.85
CA ILE A 97 -7.79 2.92 -2.51
C ILE A 97 -6.62 3.30 -3.41
N ILE A 98 -5.47 2.68 -3.17
CA ILE A 98 -4.24 2.86 -3.91
C ILE A 98 -3.94 1.57 -4.69
N LEU A 99 -3.64 1.67 -5.97
CA LEU A 99 -3.09 0.55 -6.73
C LEU A 99 -1.58 0.58 -6.68
N MET A 100 -0.96 -0.54 -6.35
CA MET A 100 0.49 -0.71 -6.34
C MET A 100 0.91 -1.83 -7.29
N GLY A 101 1.93 -1.60 -8.11
CA GLY A 101 2.44 -2.63 -9.02
C GLY A 101 3.50 -2.13 -9.96
N TYR A 102 3.58 -2.79 -11.11
CA TYR A 102 4.64 -2.62 -12.09
C TYR A 102 4.16 -1.90 -13.34
N TYR A 103 5.07 -1.23 -14.03
CA TYR A 103 4.74 -0.41 -15.20
C TYR A 103 4.30 -1.24 -16.41
N ASN A 104 4.91 -2.41 -16.65
CA ASN A 104 4.61 -3.20 -17.84
C ASN A 104 3.12 -3.58 -17.98
N PRO A 105 2.41 -4.11 -16.96
CA PRO A 105 0.97 -4.35 -17.05
C PRO A 105 0.16 -3.10 -17.40
N ILE A 106 0.53 -1.94 -16.85
CA ILE A 106 -0.13 -0.65 -17.13
C ILE A 106 0.12 -0.24 -18.58
N TYR A 107 1.36 -0.39 -19.04
CA TYR A 107 1.75 -0.09 -20.43
C TYR A 107 0.95 -0.94 -21.43
N GLN A 108 0.86 -2.26 -21.18
CA GLN A 108 0.11 -3.19 -22.03
C GLN A 108 -1.40 -2.93 -22.03
N TYR A 109 -1.97 -2.48 -20.90
CA TYR A 109 -3.37 -2.07 -20.81
C TYR A 109 -3.64 -0.78 -21.60
N GLY A 110 -2.60 0.03 -21.80
CA GLY A 110 -2.68 1.36 -22.37
C GLY A 110 -2.82 2.44 -21.30
N ARG A 111 -1.78 3.22 -21.09
CA ARG A 111 -1.66 4.23 -20.01
C ARG A 111 -2.87 5.12 -19.83
N LYS A 112 -3.36 5.73 -20.91
CA LYS A 112 -4.56 6.60 -20.91
C LYS A 112 -5.81 5.83 -20.48
N LEU A 113 -6.00 4.64 -21.05
CA LEU A 113 -7.16 3.80 -20.76
C LEU A 113 -7.11 3.32 -19.30
N PHE A 114 -5.93 2.94 -18.82
CA PHE A 114 -5.72 2.54 -17.42
C PHE A 114 -6.11 3.66 -16.45
N VAL A 115 -5.55 4.86 -16.61
CA VAL A 115 -5.87 6.01 -15.73
C VAL A 115 -7.35 6.34 -15.77
N LYS A 116 -7.96 6.39 -16.97
CA LYS A 116 -9.39 6.61 -17.12
C LYS A 116 -10.21 5.56 -16.36
N THR A 117 -9.95 4.27 -16.58
CA THR A 117 -10.71 3.18 -15.96
C THR A 117 -10.47 3.13 -14.45
N ALA A 118 -9.23 3.37 -14.00
CA ALA A 118 -8.91 3.43 -12.58
C ALA A 118 -9.72 4.50 -11.86
N LEU A 119 -9.83 5.70 -12.44
CA LEU A 119 -10.65 6.79 -11.89
C LEU A 119 -12.14 6.50 -11.93
N GLU A 120 -12.65 5.97 -13.05
CA GLU A 120 -14.06 5.56 -13.17
C GLU A 120 -14.45 4.52 -12.10
N TYR A 121 -13.53 3.64 -11.74
CA TYR A 121 -13.76 2.62 -10.72
C TYR A 121 -13.42 3.09 -9.30
N GLY A 122 -12.88 4.31 -9.17
CA GLY A 122 -12.71 4.98 -7.88
C GLY A 122 -11.35 4.75 -7.21
N VAL A 123 -10.29 4.52 -7.98
CA VAL A 123 -8.91 4.54 -7.49
C VAL A 123 -8.54 5.98 -7.11
N ASP A 124 -7.84 6.15 -5.99
CA ASP A 124 -7.41 7.46 -5.47
C ASP A 124 -5.93 7.73 -5.70
N GLY A 125 -5.13 6.68 -5.78
CA GLY A 125 -3.68 6.81 -5.93
C GLY A 125 -3.03 5.65 -6.64
N LEU A 126 -1.82 5.88 -7.12
CA LEU A 126 -1.01 4.92 -7.86
C LEU A 126 0.42 4.91 -7.32
N ILE A 127 0.96 3.71 -7.12
CA ILE A 127 2.37 3.44 -6.83
C ILE A 127 2.89 2.53 -7.94
N VAL A 128 3.89 2.98 -8.69
CA VAL A 128 4.56 2.18 -9.74
C VAL A 128 6.00 1.97 -9.30
N VAL A 129 6.32 0.73 -8.89
CA VAL A 129 7.54 0.44 -8.14
C VAL A 129 8.81 0.47 -9.00
N ASP A 130 8.67 0.19 -10.29
CA ASP A 130 9.76 0.12 -11.28
C ASP A 130 9.81 1.31 -12.25
N LEU A 131 9.01 2.36 -12.00
CA LEU A 131 8.99 3.57 -12.82
C LEU A 131 9.61 4.74 -12.05
N PRO A 132 10.88 5.09 -12.32
CA PRO A 132 11.55 6.20 -11.66
C PRO A 132 10.96 7.55 -12.08
N ALA A 133 11.06 8.55 -11.20
CA ALA A 133 10.51 9.89 -11.45
C ALA A 133 11.11 10.58 -12.70
N GLU A 134 12.29 10.14 -13.09
CA GLU A 134 13.00 10.64 -14.27
C GLU A 134 12.40 10.16 -15.61
N GLU A 135 11.61 9.06 -15.59
CA GLU A 135 11.10 8.38 -16.79
C GLU A 135 9.57 8.24 -16.81
N ASP A 136 8.86 8.88 -15.90
CA ASP A 136 7.42 8.64 -15.71
C ASP A 136 6.50 9.66 -16.39
N GLU A 137 7.03 10.63 -17.08
CA GLU A 137 6.29 11.77 -17.68
C GLU A 137 5.01 11.33 -18.40
N GLU A 138 5.06 10.26 -19.17
CA GLU A 138 3.90 9.78 -19.93
C GLU A 138 2.75 9.27 -19.06
N LEU A 139 3.02 8.64 -17.91
CA LEU A 139 1.99 8.18 -16.99
C LEU A 139 1.62 9.26 -15.99
N TYR A 140 2.62 9.98 -15.46
CA TYR A 140 2.45 11.05 -14.49
C TYR A 140 1.53 12.14 -15.03
N ASN A 141 1.80 12.66 -16.23
CA ASN A 141 1.00 13.75 -16.84
C ASN A 141 -0.49 13.39 -16.99
N TYR A 142 -0.81 12.12 -17.28
CA TYR A 142 -2.21 11.67 -17.31
C TYR A 142 -2.81 11.57 -15.91
N SER A 143 -2.05 11.09 -14.95
CA SER A 143 -2.50 10.94 -13.56
C SER A 143 -2.77 12.30 -12.93
N GLU A 144 -1.84 13.25 -13.06
CA GLU A 144 -1.94 14.60 -12.52
C GLU A 144 -3.14 15.36 -13.10
N LYS A 145 -3.27 15.41 -14.42
CA LYS A 145 -4.37 16.12 -15.11
C LYS A 145 -5.75 15.62 -14.70
N ASN A 146 -5.84 14.39 -14.21
CA ASN A 146 -7.08 13.77 -13.78
C ASN A 146 -7.21 13.63 -12.26
N ASN A 147 -6.31 14.23 -11.48
CA ASN A 147 -6.29 14.20 -10.01
C ASN A 147 -6.14 12.77 -9.42
N LEU A 148 -5.51 11.84 -10.13
CA LEU A 148 -5.06 10.57 -9.59
C LEU A 148 -3.73 10.82 -8.86
N SER A 149 -3.68 10.59 -7.55
CA SER A 149 -2.46 10.83 -6.77
C SER A 149 -1.34 9.89 -7.23
N PHE A 150 -0.16 10.46 -7.46
CA PHE A 150 1.03 9.69 -7.80
C PHE A 150 1.95 9.63 -6.58
N ILE A 151 1.88 8.50 -5.86
CA ILE A 151 2.60 8.29 -4.60
C ILE A 151 4.02 7.83 -4.91
N ARG A 152 4.99 8.52 -4.32
CA ARG A 152 6.41 8.28 -4.59
C ARG A 152 7.05 7.47 -3.48
N LEU A 153 7.91 6.53 -3.89
CA LEU A 153 8.73 5.71 -3.01
C LEU A 153 10.05 6.43 -2.73
N ILE A 154 10.43 6.46 -1.45
CA ILE A 154 11.72 6.98 -0.99
C ILE A 154 12.38 5.87 -0.14
N THR A 155 13.68 5.68 -0.35
CA THR A 155 14.48 4.70 0.38
C THR A 155 15.51 5.39 1.28
N PRO A 156 16.08 4.70 2.28
CA PRO A 156 17.17 5.25 3.11
C PRO A 156 18.40 5.70 2.31
N THR A 157 18.58 5.14 1.11
CA THR A 157 19.71 5.46 0.21
C THR A 157 19.44 6.62 -0.74
N THR A 158 18.22 7.16 -0.75
CA THR A 158 17.86 8.32 -1.58
C THR A 158 18.64 9.55 -1.11
N ASN A 159 19.53 10.07 -1.95
CA ASN A 159 20.31 11.27 -1.66
C ASN A 159 19.47 12.55 -1.76
N HIS A 160 19.97 13.66 -1.21
CA HIS A 160 19.23 14.92 -1.11
C HIS A 160 18.79 15.51 -2.46
N THR A 161 19.63 15.41 -3.49
CA THR A 161 19.30 15.92 -4.83
C THR A 161 18.15 15.13 -5.44
N ARG A 162 18.22 13.80 -5.39
CA ARG A 162 17.17 12.93 -5.89
C ARG A 162 15.88 13.06 -5.08
N LEU A 163 16.00 13.25 -3.76
CA LEU A 163 14.86 13.49 -2.89
C LEU A 163 14.05 14.73 -3.37
N LYS A 164 14.71 15.85 -3.62
CA LYS A 164 14.04 17.06 -4.15
C LYS A 164 13.34 16.80 -5.48
N HIS A 165 13.96 16.03 -6.37
CA HIS A 165 13.38 15.69 -7.66
C HIS A 165 12.11 14.83 -7.47
N ILE A 166 12.18 13.77 -6.67
CA ILE A 166 11.04 12.89 -6.37
C ILE A 166 9.88 13.66 -5.74
N LEU A 167 10.18 14.58 -4.80
CA LEU A 167 9.16 15.33 -4.07
C LEU A 167 8.42 16.36 -4.92
N LYS A 168 9.04 16.86 -6.00
CA LYS A 168 8.44 17.88 -6.87
C LYS A 168 7.09 17.45 -7.44
N ASP A 169 7.00 16.20 -7.86
CA ASP A 169 5.84 15.63 -8.55
C ASP A 169 5.10 14.57 -7.71
N ALA A 170 5.35 14.57 -6.39
CA ALA A 170 4.69 13.67 -5.47
C ALA A 170 3.32 14.20 -5.04
N SER A 171 2.34 13.32 -4.89
CA SER A 171 1.02 13.66 -4.39
C SER A 171 0.41 12.53 -3.55
N GLY A 172 -0.60 12.85 -2.75
CA GLY A 172 -1.22 11.93 -1.80
C GLY A 172 -0.41 11.82 -0.52
N PHE A 173 0.61 10.99 -0.49
CA PHE A 173 1.60 10.85 0.59
C PHE A 173 2.95 10.36 0.05
N ILE A 174 3.97 10.43 0.88
CA ILE A 174 5.29 9.85 0.58
C ILE A 174 5.37 8.47 1.21
N TYR A 175 5.78 7.49 0.43
CA TYR A 175 5.98 6.11 0.89
C TYR A 175 7.47 5.90 1.22
N TYR A 176 7.78 5.83 2.50
CA TYR A 176 9.14 5.54 2.96
C TYR A 176 9.34 4.03 3.09
N VAL A 177 10.20 3.48 2.23
CA VAL A 177 10.55 2.05 2.24
C VAL A 177 11.63 1.82 3.26
N SER A 178 11.25 1.39 4.48
CA SER A 178 12.23 1.05 5.51
C SER A 178 12.80 -0.34 5.22
N ILE A 179 14.03 -0.41 4.73
CA ILE A 179 14.75 -1.69 4.63
C ILE A 179 15.20 -2.07 6.03
N THR A 180 14.41 -2.88 6.72
CA THR A 180 14.80 -3.48 8.00
C THR A 180 15.71 -4.68 7.77
N GLY A 181 16.85 -4.43 7.16
CA GLY A 181 17.92 -5.41 6.98
C GLY A 181 19.04 -5.17 8.00
N ILE A 182 19.14 -6.06 9.01
CA ILE A 182 20.36 -6.44 9.74
C ILE A 182 21.18 -5.35 10.45
N THR A 183 21.57 -5.67 11.70
CA THR A 183 22.49 -5.01 12.64
C THR A 183 21.97 -3.75 13.35
N GLY A 184 21.83 -3.87 14.66
CA GLY A 184 21.47 -2.81 15.61
C GLY A 184 20.26 -3.15 16.49
N THR A 185 20.16 -2.52 17.66
CA THR A 185 19.00 -2.64 18.54
C THR A 185 17.75 -1.98 17.89
N GLN A 186 16.56 -2.41 18.27
CA GLN A 186 15.29 -1.85 17.72
C GLN A 186 15.19 -0.33 17.95
N SER A 187 15.66 0.16 19.10
CA SER A 187 15.66 1.59 19.44
C SER A 187 16.60 2.41 18.55
N ALA A 188 17.79 1.90 18.26
CA ALA A 188 18.75 2.59 17.37
C ALA A 188 18.17 2.72 15.93
N LYS A 189 17.49 1.68 15.46
CA LYS A 189 16.82 1.71 14.14
C LYS A 189 15.68 2.74 14.08
N LEU A 190 14.86 2.84 15.12
CA LEU A 190 13.79 3.86 15.19
C LEU A 190 14.36 5.27 15.15
N THR A 191 15.43 5.55 15.90
CA THR A 191 16.08 6.85 15.90
C THR A 191 16.65 7.20 14.52
N GLU A 192 17.30 6.26 13.85
CA GLU A 192 17.85 6.46 12.51
C GLU A 192 16.73 6.78 11.49
N VAL A 193 15.64 6.01 11.52
CA VAL A 193 14.49 6.25 10.65
C VAL A 193 13.86 7.61 10.96
N SER A 194 13.66 7.96 12.24
CA SER A 194 13.09 9.25 12.63
C SER A 194 13.89 10.43 12.07
N ILE A 195 15.22 10.42 12.19
CA ILE A 195 16.09 11.46 11.62
C ILE A 195 15.89 11.59 10.10
N LYS A 196 15.78 10.47 9.39
CA LYS A 196 15.51 10.48 7.94
C LYS A 196 14.15 11.11 7.61
N LEU A 197 13.11 10.73 8.36
CA LEU A 197 11.77 11.29 8.15
C LEU A 197 11.74 12.78 8.44
N ASP A 198 12.41 13.26 9.49
CA ASP A 198 12.51 14.69 9.81
C ASP A 198 13.16 15.48 8.67
N ASN A 199 14.21 14.93 8.05
CA ASN A 199 14.84 15.55 6.88
C ASN A 199 13.87 15.60 5.68
N ILE A 200 13.06 14.59 5.46
CA ILE A 200 12.04 14.61 4.41
C ILE A 200 10.95 15.64 4.71
N LYS A 201 10.49 15.71 5.97
CA LYS A 201 9.47 16.68 6.42
C LYS A 201 9.88 18.14 6.26
N GLN A 202 11.18 18.45 6.24
CA GLN A 202 11.68 19.80 5.93
C GLN A 202 11.46 20.20 4.47
N LEU A 203 11.25 19.24 3.56
CA LEU A 203 11.14 19.46 2.12
C LEU A 203 9.71 19.29 1.59
N THR A 204 8.79 18.74 2.38
CA THR A 204 7.40 18.51 1.95
C THR A 204 6.43 18.56 3.11
N ASN A 205 5.19 19.01 2.81
CA ASN A 205 4.04 18.94 3.73
C ASN A 205 3.19 17.68 3.53
N LEU A 206 3.55 16.81 2.59
CA LEU A 206 2.84 15.54 2.38
C LEU A 206 3.01 14.62 3.60
N PRO A 207 1.97 13.86 3.97
CA PRO A 207 2.11 12.82 4.98
C PRO A 207 3.20 11.82 4.59
N ILE A 208 3.92 11.27 5.57
CA ILE A 208 4.92 10.23 5.33
C ILE A 208 4.43 8.93 5.94
N VAL A 209 4.30 7.93 5.10
CA VAL A 209 3.86 6.57 5.46
C VAL A 209 5.04 5.62 5.38
N ILE A 210 5.27 4.83 6.45
CA ILE A 210 6.31 3.80 6.47
C ILE A 210 5.72 2.49 5.98
N GLY A 211 6.35 1.89 4.97
CA GLY A 211 6.07 0.52 4.55
C GLY A 211 7.30 -0.37 4.65
N PHE A 212 7.08 -1.67 4.53
CA PHE A 212 8.06 -2.74 4.62
C PHE A 212 8.55 -3.09 6.03
N GLY A 213 8.63 -4.39 6.29
CA GLY A 213 9.25 -4.95 7.49
C GLY A 213 8.39 -4.93 8.76
N ILE A 214 7.17 -4.42 8.72
CA ILE A 214 6.25 -4.42 9.86
C ILE A 214 5.52 -5.77 9.91
N ARG A 215 5.79 -6.55 10.97
CA ARG A 215 5.28 -7.92 11.11
C ARG A 215 4.48 -8.16 12.39
N THR A 216 4.57 -7.26 13.38
CA THR A 216 3.92 -7.42 14.67
C THR A 216 3.19 -6.15 15.10
N PRO A 217 2.16 -6.24 15.97
CA PRO A 217 1.48 -5.07 16.51
C PRO A 217 2.43 -4.09 17.25
N LYS A 218 3.49 -4.61 17.90
CA LYS A 218 4.50 -3.78 18.55
C LYS A 218 5.29 -2.97 17.53
N GLN A 219 5.76 -3.59 16.46
CA GLN A 219 6.47 -2.88 15.39
C GLN A 219 5.57 -1.83 14.71
N ALA A 220 4.28 -2.15 14.52
CA ALA A 220 3.30 -1.20 14.01
C ALA A 220 3.18 0.05 14.91
N LEU A 221 3.06 -0.15 16.22
CA LEU A 221 3.06 0.93 17.20
C LEU A 221 4.34 1.77 17.14
N ASP A 222 5.50 1.12 17.18
CA ASP A 222 6.81 1.78 17.18
C ASP A 222 7.00 2.63 15.91
N MET A 223 6.70 2.11 14.72
CA MET A 223 6.84 2.82 13.45
C MET A 223 5.80 3.94 13.27
N SER A 224 4.57 3.73 13.73
CA SER A 224 3.53 4.76 13.66
C SER A 224 3.83 5.95 14.58
N SER A 225 4.57 5.77 15.67
CA SER A 225 4.95 6.86 16.57
C SER A 225 5.84 7.93 15.91
N ILE A 226 6.63 7.55 14.91
CA ILE A 226 7.60 8.44 14.21
C ILE A 226 7.13 8.88 12.81
N SER A 227 5.96 8.41 12.33
CA SER A 227 5.44 8.70 10.99
C SER A 227 4.00 9.23 11.03
N ASP A 228 3.42 9.53 9.88
CA ASP A 228 2.02 9.91 9.76
C ASP A 228 1.11 8.69 9.51
N GLY A 229 1.71 7.54 9.20
CA GLY A 229 1.04 6.27 9.02
C GLY A 229 2.00 5.15 8.67
N ILE A 230 1.46 3.94 8.62
CA ILE A 230 2.19 2.73 8.25
C ILE A 230 1.39 1.89 7.27
N VAL A 231 2.09 1.01 6.53
CA VAL A 231 1.47 -0.05 5.73
C VAL A 231 1.99 -1.40 6.20
N VAL A 232 1.06 -2.34 6.40
CA VAL A 232 1.36 -3.74 6.70
C VAL A 232 0.94 -4.59 5.50
N GLY A 233 1.90 -5.28 4.90
CA GLY A 233 1.69 -6.13 3.72
C GLY A 233 2.10 -7.57 3.99
N SER A 234 3.39 -7.88 3.97
CA SER A 234 3.89 -9.26 4.03
C SER A 234 3.33 -10.08 5.20
N ALA A 235 3.14 -9.46 6.38
CA ALA A 235 2.57 -10.18 7.53
C ALA A 235 1.11 -10.57 7.32
N VAL A 236 0.33 -9.73 6.62
CA VAL A 236 -1.06 -10.04 6.24
C VAL A 236 -1.09 -11.17 5.22
N VAL A 237 -0.24 -11.11 4.21
CA VAL A 237 -0.10 -12.16 3.17
C VAL A 237 0.37 -13.49 3.81
N ASP A 238 1.32 -13.45 4.75
CA ASP A 238 1.76 -14.65 5.49
C ASP A 238 0.61 -15.25 6.31
N THR A 239 -0.27 -14.42 6.90
CA THR A 239 -1.45 -14.90 7.63
C THR A 239 -2.45 -15.60 6.70
N ILE A 240 -2.66 -15.06 5.50
CA ILE A 240 -3.46 -15.72 4.47
C ILE A 240 -2.83 -17.06 4.11
N LYS A 241 -1.54 -17.07 3.71
CA LYS A 241 -0.79 -18.27 3.35
C LYS A 241 -0.90 -19.38 4.41
N ALA A 242 -0.73 -19.02 5.68
CA ALA A 242 -0.78 -19.96 6.80
C ALA A 242 -2.17 -20.58 7.03
N SER A 243 -3.23 -19.98 6.47
CA SER A 243 -4.62 -20.45 6.60
C SER A 243 -5.12 -21.23 5.38
N LEU A 244 -4.33 -21.34 4.32
CA LEU A 244 -4.70 -22.09 3.11
C LEU A 244 -4.67 -23.61 3.37
N ASP A 245 -5.49 -24.33 2.63
CA ASP A 245 -5.47 -25.79 2.63
C ASP A 245 -4.27 -26.37 1.82
N ASN A 246 -4.19 -27.70 1.77
CA ASN A 246 -3.13 -28.38 1.03
C ASN A 246 -3.14 -28.10 -0.49
N ASN A 247 -4.24 -27.62 -1.03
CA ASN A 247 -4.40 -27.25 -2.44
C ASN A 247 -4.15 -25.75 -2.67
N GLN A 248 -3.67 -25.01 -1.68
CA GLN A 248 -3.50 -23.57 -1.69
C GLN A 248 -4.82 -22.80 -1.88
N ALA A 249 -5.95 -23.39 -1.55
CA ALA A 249 -7.26 -22.75 -1.56
C ALA A 249 -7.60 -22.15 -0.18
N ALA A 250 -8.44 -21.12 -0.18
CA ALA A 250 -8.92 -20.49 1.04
C ALA A 250 -9.70 -21.50 1.90
N SER A 251 -9.39 -21.55 3.18
CA SER A 251 -10.16 -22.29 4.18
C SER A 251 -11.27 -21.41 4.77
N SER A 252 -12.19 -22.03 5.53
CA SER A 252 -13.25 -21.29 6.24
C SER A 252 -12.73 -20.28 7.27
N SER A 253 -11.46 -20.41 7.70
CA SER A 253 -10.82 -19.52 8.67
C SER A 253 -9.96 -18.42 8.03
N THR A 254 -9.69 -18.45 6.71
CA THR A 254 -8.75 -17.53 6.04
C THR A 254 -9.13 -16.07 6.26
N VAL A 255 -10.38 -15.70 5.95
CA VAL A 255 -10.87 -14.32 6.12
C VAL A 255 -10.82 -13.91 7.60
N PHE A 256 -11.29 -14.78 8.50
CA PHE A 256 -11.32 -14.50 9.94
C PHE A 256 -9.90 -14.27 10.49
N ASN A 257 -8.96 -15.17 10.23
CA ASN A 257 -7.59 -15.07 10.73
C ASN A 257 -6.91 -13.78 10.23
N CYS A 258 -7.11 -13.45 8.95
CA CYS A 258 -6.57 -12.22 8.35
C CYS A 258 -7.13 -10.97 9.05
N LEU A 259 -8.45 -10.87 9.21
CA LEU A 259 -9.09 -9.71 9.83
C LEU A 259 -8.79 -9.61 11.33
N ASN A 260 -8.66 -10.73 12.03
CA ASN A 260 -8.26 -10.75 13.44
C ASN A 260 -6.86 -10.17 13.62
N PHE A 261 -5.88 -10.61 12.82
CA PHE A 261 -4.52 -10.07 12.84
C PHE A 261 -4.50 -8.57 12.57
N ILE A 262 -5.27 -8.10 11.58
CA ILE A 262 -5.38 -6.67 11.25
C ILE A 262 -5.99 -5.88 12.42
N SER A 263 -7.03 -6.42 13.07
CA SER A 263 -7.65 -5.79 14.24
C SER A 263 -6.68 -5.69 15.42
N GLU A 264 -5.84 -6.69 15.67
CA GLU A 264 -4.79 -6.64 16.71
C GLU A 264 -3.80 -5.51 16.45
N ILE A 265 -3.37 -5.32 15.19
CA ILE A 265 -2.51 -4.19 14.80
C ILE A 265 -3.22 -2.86 15.03
N SER A 266 -4.44 -2.72 14.51
CA SER A 266 -5.24 -1.50 14.64
C SER A 266 -5.47 -1.12 16.11
N ASN A 267 -5.87 -2.07 16.95
CA ASN A 267 -6.10 -1.86 18.37
C ASN A 267 -4.82 -1.41 19.07
N LYS A 268 -3.67 -2.01 18.74
CA LYS A 268 -2.39 -1.62 19.33
C LYS A 268 -2.00 -0.18 18.98
N MET A 269 -2.28 0.27 17.75
CA MET A 269 -1.98 1.64 17.30
C MET A 269 -2.90 2.70 17.91
N ARG A 270 -4.11 2.34 18.36
CA ARG A 270 -5.09 3.28 18.94
C ARG A 270 -4.77 3.71 20.37
N HIS A 271 -3.81 3.10 21.01
CA HIS A 271 -3.37 3.39 22.38
C HIS A 271 -2.16 4.34 22.45
N ILE A 272 -1.99 5.22 21.45
CA ILE A 272 -0.96 6.29 21.41
C ILE A 272 -1.54 7.56 21.99
#